data_2e35696454eed994bda2397c27824f93
#
_entry.id   2e35696454eed994bda2397c27824f93
#
_cell.length_a   1.000
_cell.length_b   1.000
_cell.length_c   1.000
_cell.angle_alpha   90.00
_cell.angle_beta   90.00
_cell.angle_gamma   90.00
#
_symmetry.space_group_name_H-M   'P 1'
#
loop_
_entity.id
_entity.type
_entity.pdbx_description
1 polymer ?
#
loop_
_entity_poly.entity_id
_entity_poly.type
_entity_poly.pdbx_seq_one_letter_code
_entity_poly.pdbx_strand_id
1 'polypeptide(L)'
;MNPIVIIGTGLAGYNLAKEIRKLDAERPLLLLTSDDGRSYSKPMLSTGYTKNKDADGLAMAGVEQMRESLKADVRAGVRVNAIDRAAKTILVDGETIAYGALVLALGADVFRPELGGDGGERVLAVNDLDDYARFRTAAAGKKK
;
A
#
# COMPACT_ATOMS: atom_id res chain seq x y z
N MET A 1 11.63 -19.68 -13.43
CA MET A 1 12.11 -18.26 -13.51
C MET A 1 11.68 -17.57 -12.23
N ASN A 2 12.60 -16.91 -11.49
CA ASN A 2 12.25 -16.20 -10.27
C ASN A 2 11.38 -14.97 -10.60
N PRO A 3 10.40 -14.61 -9.73
CA PRO A 3 9.49 -13.51 -9.97
C PRO A 3 10.19 -12.14 -9.95
N ILE A 4 9.57 -11.15 -10.57
CA ILE A 4 9.80 -9.76 -10.20
C ILE A 4 9.00 -9.52 -8.91
N VAL A 5 9.70 -9.11 -7.86
CA VAL A 5 9.08 -8.77 -6.57
C VAL A 5 8.96 -7.26 -6.45
N ILE A 6 7.77 -6.78 -6.13
CA ILE A 6 7.47 -5.37 -5.87
C ILE A 6 7.04 -5.24 -4.41
N ILE A 7 7.78 -4.49 -3.61
CA ILE A 7 7.42 -4.19 -2.23
C ILE A 7 6.67 -2.86 -2.19
N GLY A 8 5.39 -2.92 -1.89
CA GLY A 8 4.46 -1.80 -1.87
C GLY A 8 3.41 -1.87 -2.97
N THR A 9 2.14 -1.71 -2.61
CA THR A 9 0.97 -1.74 -3.50
C THR A 9 0.33 -0.37 -3.69
N GLY A 10 1.04 0.69 -3.37
CA GLY A 10 0.62 2.05 -3.67
C GLY A 10 0.59 2.35 -5.19
N LEU A 11 0.38 3.61 -5.55
CA LEU A 11 0.33 4.05 -6.96
C LEU A 11 1.54 3.58 -7.77
N ALA A 12 2.75 3.70 -7.21
CA ALA A 12 3.98 3.31 -7.92
C ALA A 12 4.02 1.79 -8.15
N GLY A 13 3.75 0.97 -7.12
CA GLY A 13 3.80 -0.48 -7.22
C GLY A 13 2.78 -1.05 -8.19
N TYR A 14 1.51 -0.68 -8.04
CA TYR A 14 0.47 -1.17 -8.94
C TYR A 14 0.59 -0.64 -10.38
N ASN A 15 1.02 0.62 -10.57
CA ASN A 15 1.23 1.13 -11.92
C ASN A 15 2.39 0.40 -12.60
N LEU A 16 3.50 0.17 -11.89
CA LEU A 16 4.60 -0.63 -12.44
C LEU A 16 4.15 -2.04 -12.81
N ALA A 17 3.38 -2.71 -11.94
CA ALA A 17 2.86 -4.04 -12.23
C ALA A 17 1.99 -4.07 -13.49
N LYS A 18 1.14 -3.05 -13.68
CA LYS A 18 0.32 -2.89 -14.90
C LYS A 18 1.18 -2.70 -16.15
N GLU A 19 2.25 -1.89 -16.07
CA GLU A 19 3.15 -1.68 -17.21
C GLU A 19 3.95 -2.96 -17.53
N ILE A 20 4.40 -3.70 -16.52
CA ILE A 20 5.06 -4.99 -16.75
C ILE A 20 4.10 -5.94 -17.48
N ARG A 21 2.83 -6.01 -17.09
CA ARG A 21 1.84 -6.87 -17.76
C ARG A 21 1.58 -6.51 -19.23
N LYS A 22 1.68 -5.24 -19.58
CA LYS A 22 1.59 -4.83 -21.00
C LYS A 22 2.78 -5.31 -21.82
N LEU A 23 3.95 -5.37 -21.21
CA LEU A 23 5.20 -5.78 -21.87
C LEU A 23 5.40 -7.31 -21.86
N ASP A 24 4.98 -7.96 -20.79
CA ASP A 24 5.13 -9.40 -20.58
C ASP A 24 3.95 -9.94 -19.77
N ALA A 25 3.00 -10.57 -20.46
CA ALA A 25 1.77 -11.08 -19.87
C ALA A 25 1.99 -12.28 -18.94
N GLU A 26 3.10 -13.01 -19.11
CA GLU A 26 3.35 -14.28 -18.40
C GLU A 26 4.45 -14.16 -17.33
N ARG A 27 5.12 -13.02 -17.23
CA ARG A 27 6.18 -12.82 -16.25
C ARG A 27 5.68 -13.05 -14.82
N PRO A 28 6.28 -13.94 -14.00
CA PRO A 28 5.90 -14.09 -12.62
C PRO A 28 6.06 -12.77 -11.84
N LEU A 29 4.98 -12.31 -11.23
CA LEU A 29 4.94 -11.10 -10.39
C LEU A 29 4.50 -11.47 -8.99
N LEU A 30 5.21 -10.94 -8.00
CA LEU A 30 4.85 -10.99 -6.58
C LEU A 30 4.84 -9.56 -6.05
N LEU A 31 3.70 -9.13 -5.54
CA LEU A 31 3.54 -7.86 -4.84
C LEU A 31 3.35 -8.12 -3.35
N LEU A 32 4.06 -7.37 -2.51
CA LEU A 32 4.03 -7.51 -1.05
C LEU A 32 3.65 -6.17 -0.43
N THR A 33 2.74 -6.18 0.52
CA THR A 33 2.33 -4.97 1.24
C THR A 33 1.98 -5.28 2.69
N SER A 34 2.27 -4.34 3.58
CA SER A 34 1.86 -4.43 4.98
C SER A 34 0.44 -3.93 5.24
N ASP A 35 -0.19 -3.27 4.27
CA ASP A 35 -1.59 -2.87 4.32
C ASP A 35 -2.52 -3.93 3.72
N ASP A 36 -3.77 -3.60 3.49
CA ASP A 36 -4.81 -4.51 2.96
C ASP A 36 -4.73 -4.74 1.45
N GLY A 37 -3.81 -4.09 0.75
CA GLY A 37 -3.60 -4.26 -0.68
C GLY A 37 -4.65 -3.64 -1.59
N ARG A 38 -5.58 -2.83 -1.07
CA ARG A 38 -6.52 -2.08 -1.92
C ARG A 38 -5.79 -1.10 -2.83
N SER A 39 -6.25 -1.00 -4.07
CA SER A 39 -5.77 0.01 -5.02
C SER A 39 -6.55 1.31 -4.81
N TYR A 40 -5.87 2.40 -4.54
CA TYR A 40 -6.46 3.73 -4.42
C TYR A 40 -5.44 4.82 -4.78
N SER A 41 -5.95 6.03 -5.00
CA SER A 41 -5.11 7.20 -5.23
C SER A 41 -4.89 7.96 -3.93
N LYS A 42 -3.68 7.91 -3.36
CA LYS A 42 -3.34 8.59 -2.09
C LYS A 42 -3.71 10.09 -2.10
N PRO A 43 -3.50 10.90 -3.16
CA PRO A 43 -3.96 12.28 -3.21
C PRO A 43 -5.47 12.47 -3.00
N MET A 44 -6.28 11.44 -3.29
CA MET A 44 -7.73 11.51 -3.12
C MET A 44 -8.16 11.48 -1.66
N LEU A 45 -7.30 11.08 -0.72
CA LEU A 45 -7.58 11.13 0.72
C LEU A 45 -7.91 12.56 1.18
N SER A 46 -7.19 13.56 0.65
CA SER A 46 -7.41 14.97 1.01
C SER A 46 -8.75 15.53 0.51
N THR A 47 -9.30 15.00 -0.58
CA THR A 47 -10.55 15.47 -1.19
C THR A 47 -11.75 14.57 -0.92
N GLY A 48 -11.52 13.39 -0.35
CA GLY A 48 -12.53 12.40 -0.08
C GLY A 48 -13.63 12.91 0.88
N TYR A 49 -13.22 13.66 1.90
CA TYR A 49 -14.12 14.20 2.90
C TYR A 49 -15.14 15.20 2.29
N THR A 50 -14.65 16.16 1.48
CA THR A 50 -15.50 17.14 0.81
C THR A 50 -16.45 16.51 -0.22
N LYS A 51 -16.08 15.37 -0.78
CA LYS A 51 -16.90 14.57 -1.70
C LYS A 51 -17.81 13.58 -0.98
N ASN A 52 -17.85 13.62 0.34
CA ASN A 52 -18.59 12.70 1.20
C ASN A 52 -18.33 11.21 0.88
N LYS A 53 -17.12 10.87 0.50
CA LYS A 53 -16.69 9.48 0.29
C LYS A 53 -16.08 8.93 1.57
N ASP A 54 -16.40 7.70 1.92
CA ASP A 54 -15.72 6.93 2.95
C ASP A 54 -14.46 6.24 2.38
N ALA A 55 -13.77 5.45 3.20
CA ALA A 55 -12.56 4.74 2.78
C ALA A 55 -12.85 3.74 1.66
N ASP A 56 -13.96 3.03 1.73
CA ASP A 56 -14.35 2.06 0.71
C ASP A 56 -14.73 2.76 -0.61
N GLY A 57 -15.39 3.91 -0.54
CA GLY A 57 -15.71 4.74 -1.70
C GLY A 57 -14.49 5.40 -2.37
N LEU A 58 -13.34 5.45 -1.70
CA LEU A 58 -12.07 5.89 -2.26
C LEU A 58 -11.24 4.75 -2.87
N ALA A 59 -11.50 3.51 -2.48
CA ALA A 59 -10.86 2.34 -3.07
C ALA A 59 -11.35 2.17 -4.52
N MET A 60 -10.43 2.00 -5.45
CA MET A 60 -10.71 1.75 -6.86
C MET A 60 -10.85 0.26 -7.17
N ALA A 61 -10.12 -0.58 -6.44
CA ALA A 61 -10.16 -2.04 -6.57
C ALA A 61 -9.70 -2.70 -5.27
N GLY A 62 -10.33 -3.82 -4.93
CA GLY A 62 -9.87 -4.70 -3.86
C GLY A 62 -8.66 -5.54 -4.26
N VAL A 63 -8.02 -6.17 -3.27
CA VAL A 63 -6.81 -6.99 -3.50
C VAL A 63 -7.08 -8.16 -4.46
N GLU A 64 -8.22 -8.83 -4.36
CA GLU A 64 -8.58 -9.96 -5.23
C GLU A 64 -8.73 -9.50 -6.68
N GLN A 65 -9.41 -8.40 -6.92
CA GLN A 65 -9.54 -7.82 -8.25
C GLN A 65 -8.18 -7.44 -8.84
N MET A 66 -7.25 -6.97 -8.00
CA MET A 66 -5.88 -6.68 -8.43
C MET A 66 -5.10 -7.95 -8.76
N ARG A 67 -5.25 -9.04 -7.97
CA ARG A 67 -4.68 -10.35 -8.28
C ARG A 67 -5.10 -10.86 -9.64
N GLU A 68 -6.41 -10.85 -9.89
CA GLU A 68 -6.99 -11.31 -11.16
C GLU A 68 -6.53 -10.45 -12.34
N SER A 69 -6.68 -9.13 -12.24
CA SER A 69 -6.36 -8.21 -13.34
C SER A 69 -4.87 -8.19 -13.71
N LEU A 70 -4.01 -8.38 -12.71
CA LEU A 70 -2.56 -8.43 -12.89
C LEU A 70 -2.03 -9.85 -13.15
N LYS A 71 -2.84 -10.89 -12.97
CA LYS A 71 -2.37 -12.29 -12.93
C LYS A 71 -1.12 -12.43 -12.06
N ALA A 72 -1.15 -11.85 -10.86
CA ALA A 72 -0.01 -11.71 -9.96
C ALA A 72 -0.35 -12.26 -8.58
N ASP A 73 0.66 -12.80 -7.87
CA ASP A 73 0.53 -13.05 -6.44
C ASP A 73 0.63 -11.70 -5.70
N VAL A 74 -0.45 -11.29 -5.03
CA VAL A 74 -0.47 -10.08 -4.18
C VAL A 74 -0.71 -10.51 -2.75
N ARG A 75 0.29 -10.35 -1.89
CA ARG A 75 0.22 -10.71 -0.47
C ARG A 75 0.07 -9.45 0.36
N ALA A 76 -1.11 -9.29 0.93
CA ALA A 76 -1.45 -8.20 1.83
C ALA A 76 -1.24 -8.60 3.29
N GLY A 77 -1.00 -7.62 4.16
CA GLY A 77 -0.77 -7.85 5.59
C GLY A 77 0.57 -8.50 5.91
N VAL A 78 1.53 -8.49 4.99
CA VAL A 78 2.85 -9.12 5.16
C VAL A 78 3.96 -8.07 5.24
N ARG A 79 5.01 -8.36 6.01
CA ARG A 79 6.15 -7.45 6.16
C ARG A 79 7.44 -8.08 5.63
N VAL A 80 8.14 -7.34 4.79
CA VAL A 80 9.50 -7.70 4.39
C VAL A 80 10.46 -7.26 5.49
N ASN A 81 11.15 -8.21 6.09
CA ASN A 81 12.02 -8.02 7.24
C ASN A 81 13.49 -7.80 6.85
N ALA A 82 13.92 -8.42 5.76
CA ALA A 82 15.29 -8.32 5.28
C ALA A 82 15.40 -8.53 3.77
N ILE A 83 16.47 -8.00 3.18
CA ILE A 83 16.83 -8.18 1.79
C ILE A 83 18.29 -8.65 1.73
N ASP A 84 18.52 -9.81 1.15
CA ASP A 84 19.86 -10.27 0.78
C ASP A 84 20.08 -10.05 -0.72
N ARG A 85 20.90 -9.05 -1.04
CA ARG A 85 21.18 -8.68 -2.44
C ARG A 85 22.13 -9.68 -3.12
N ALA A 86 23.03 -10.31 -2.34
CA ALA A 86 23.98 -11.28 -2.88
C ALA A 86 23.27 -12.59 -3.25
N ALA A 87 22.44 -13.10 -2.36
CA ALA A 87 21.62 -14.28 -2.60
C ALA A 87 20.38 -14.01 -3.47
N LYS A 88 20.03 -12.74 -3.72
CA LYS A 88 18.78 -12.32 -4.37
C LYS A 88 17.55 -12.92 -3.69
N THR A 89 17.47 -12.77 -2.37
CA THR A 89 16.35 -13.23 -1.56
C THR A 89 15.81 -12.11 -0.68
N ILE A 90 14.55 -12.25 -0.29
CA ILE A 90 13.91 -11.44 0.75
C ILE A 90 13.39 -12.35 1.84
N LEU A 91 13.35 -11.85 3.08
CA LEU A 91 12.72 -12.51 4.21
C LEU A 91 11.36 -11.83 4.46
N VAL A 92 10.28 -12.60 4.40
CA VAL A 92 8.89 -12.13 4.57
C VAL A 92 8.24 -12.99 5.65
N ASP A 93 8.00 -12.43 6.83
CA ASP A 93 7.36 -13.12 7.96
C ASP A 93 7.93 -14.52 8.24
N GLY A 94 9.25 -14.68 8.11
CA GLY A 94 9.96 -15.95 8.33
C GLY A 94 10.14 -16.82 7.07
N GLU A 95 9.48 -16.51 5.96
CA GLU A 95 9.67 -17.18 4.67
C GLU A 95 10.77 -16.50 3.85
N THR A 96 11.69 -17.27 3.29
CA THR A 96 12.72 -16.78 2.36
C THR A 96 12.24 -16.94 0.93
N ILE A 97 12.14 -15.85 0.19
CA ILE A 97 11.65 -15.81 -1.18
C ILE A 97 12.76 -15.32 -2.12
N ALA A 98 13.09 -16.11 -3.14
CA ALA A 98 14.04 -15.71 -4.17
C ALA A 98 13.37 -14.80 -5.22
N TYR A 99 14.13 -13.80 -5.70
CA TYR A 99 13.64 -12.88 -6.74
C TYR A 99 14.57 -12.80 -7.94
N GLY A 100 14.02 -12.54 -9.12
CA GLY A 100 14.79 -12.21 -10.33
C GLY A 100 15.15 -10.72 -10.38
N ALA A 101 14.19 -9.87 -10.06
CA ALA A 101 14.36 -8.44 -9.87
C ALA A 101 13.54 -7.99 -8.64
N LEU A 102 14.04 -6.99 -7.92
CA LEU A 102 13.38 -6.43 -6.74
C LEU A 102 13.15 -4.94 -6.94
N VAL A 103 11.93 -4.52 -6.66
CA VAL A 103 11.51 -3.11 -6.73
C VAL A 103 11.00 -2.66 -5.36
N LEU A 104 11.50 -1.52 -4.90
CA LEU A 104 11.07 -0.87 -3.67
C LEU A 104 10.11 0.27 -4.03
N ALA A 105 8.83 0.07 -3.75
CA ALA A 105 7.75 1.05 -3.98
C ALA A 105 7.05 1.39 -2.64
N LEU A 106 7.85 1.58 -1.59
CA LEU A 106 7.42 1.65 -0.19
C LEU A 106 6.56 2.87 0.15
N GLY A 107 6.57 3.91 -0.70
CA GLY A 107 5.94 5.18 -0.37
C GLY A 107 6.69 5.94 0.71
N ALA A 108 5.95 6.66 1.54
CA ALA A 108 6.49 7.44 2.66
C ALA A 108 5.61 7.28 3.89
N ASP A 109 6.26 7.23 5.05
CA ASP A 109 5.60 7.29 6.35
C ASP A 109 5.33 8.74 6.76
N VAL A 110 4.40 8.88 7.70
CA VAL A 110 4.08 10.19 8.27
C VAL A 110 5.16 10.63 9.23
N PHE A 111 5.75 11.78 8.99
CA PHE A 111 6.51 12.47 10.02
C PHE A 111 5.53 13.08 11.04
N ARG A 112 5.68 12.73 12.30
CA ARG A 112 4.91 13.29 13.41
C ARG A 112 5.81 14.25 14.19
N PRO A 113 5.66 15.58 14.04
CA PRO A 113 6.39 16.53 14.85
C PRO A 113 5.93 16.41 16.31
N GLU A 114 6.84 16.69 17.24
CA GLU A 114 6.47 16.88 18.65
C GLU A 114 5.59 18.11 18.78
N LEU A 115 4.35 17.90 19.19
CA LEU A 115 3.39 18.98 19.44
C LEU A 115 3.25 19.17 20.93
N GLY A 116 3.55 20.38 21.41
CA GLY A 116 3.35 20.73 22.79
C GLY A 116 1.88 20.87 23.19
N GLY A 117 1.58 20.76 24.48
CA GLY A 117 0.22 20.89 25.01
C GLY A 117 -0.53 19.56 25.15
N ASP A 118 -1.72 19.63 25.72
CA ASP A 118 -2.57 18.48 26.05
C ASP A 118 -3.33 17.89 24.85
N GLY A 119 -3.27 18.57 23.70
CA GLY A 119 -3.93 18.17 22.44
C GLY A 119 -3.06 17.35 21.51
N GLY A 120 -1.74 17.27 21.74
CA GLY A 120 -0.78 16.68 20.82
C GLY A 120 -1.10 15.21 20.47
N GLU A 121 -1.50 14.42 21.45
CA GLU A 121 -1.85 13.00 21.24
C GLU A 121 -3.16 12.78 20.48
N ARG A 122 -4.00 13.82 20.36
CA ARG A 122 -5.28 13.76 19.63
C ARG A 122 -5.16 14.14 18.18
N VAL A 123 -3.98 14.54 17.72
CA VAL A 123 -3.74 14.89 16.32
C VAL A 123 -3.71 13.63 15.47
N LEU A 124 -4.58 13.60 14.47
CA LEU A 124 -4.67 12.49 13.53
C LEU A 124 -3.82 12.77 12.31
N ALA A 125 -3.04 11.78 11.88
CA ALA A 125 -2.40 11.76 10.58
C ALA A 125 -3.24 10.93 9.63
N VAL A 126 -3.32 11.33 8.37
CA VAL A 126 -4.06 10.60 7.33
C VAL A 126 -3.12 10.30 6.18
N ASN A 127 -2.60 9.07 6.15
CA ASN A 127 -1.63 8.62 5.16
C ASN A 127 -2.13 7.46 4.29
N ASP A 128 -3.11 6.73 4.76
CA ASP A 128 -3.73 5.58 4.08
C ASP A 128 -5.26 5.55 4.29
N LEU A 129 -5.91 4.51 3.75
CA LEU A 129 -7.36 4.36 3.85
C LEU A 129 -7.83 4.09 5.28
N ASP A 130 -7.04 3.39 6.09
CA ASP A 130 -7.39 3.09 7.48
C ASP A 130 -7.27 4.34 8.35
N ASP A 131 -6.24 5.14 8.15
CA ASP A 131 -6.11 6.46 8.75
C ASP A 131 -7.30 7.35 8.37
N TYR A 132 -7.69 7.32 7.10
CA TYR A 132 -8.82 8.09 6.61
C TYR A 132 -10.14 7.62 7.23
N ALA A 133 -10.36 6.32 7.39
CA ALA A 133 -11.53 5.77 8.08
C ALA A 133 -11.58 6.23 9.54
N ARG A 134 -10.45 6.18 10.26
CA ARG A 134 -10.33 6.70 11.63
C ARG A 134 -10.63 8.20 11.72
N PHE A 135 -10.09 8.98 10.78
CA PHE A 135 -10.39 10.41 10.68
C PHE A 135 -11.90 10.66 10.46
N ARG A 136 -12.51 9.95 9.53
CA ARG A 136 -13.96 10.08 9.27
C ARG A 136 -14.79 9.80 10.52
N THR A 137 -14.45 8.75 11.27
CA THR A 137 -15.12 8.39 12.52
C THR A 137 -14.94 9.49 13.57
N ALA A 138 -13.73 9.99 13.74
CA ALA A 138 -13.45 11.05 14.71
C ALA A 138 -14.13 12.40 14.37
N ALA A 139 -14.29 12.70 13.08
CA ALA A 139 -14.92 13.92 12.59
C ALA A 139 -16.46 13.84 12.58
N ALA A 140 -17.04 12.64 12.70
CA ALA A 140 -18.48 12.45 12.65
C ALA A 140 -19.21 13.25 13.74
N GLY A 141 -20.23 14.01 13.36
CA GLY A 141 -21.02 14.84 14.30
C GLY A 141 -20.29 16.07 14.87
N LYS A 142 -19.04 16.34 14.46
CA LYS A 142 -18.35 17.56 14.86
C LYS A 142 -18.81 18.74 14.02
N LYS A 143 -19.10 19.85 14.68
CA LYS A 143 -19.37 21.14 14.01
C LYS A 143 -18.08 21.91 13.88
N LYS A 144 -17.96 22.73 12.83
CA LYS A 144 -16.87 23.71 12.70
C LYS A 144 -16.91 24.69 13.85
#